data_d0597d2c372dea7858898f9b85a29637
#
_entry.id   d0597d2c372dea7858898f9b85a29637
#
_cell.length_a   1.000
_cell.length_b   1.000
_cell.length_c   1.000
_cell.angle_alpha   90.00
_cell.angle_beta   90.00
_cell.angle_gamma   90.00
#
_symmetry.space_group_name_H-M   'P 1'
#
loop_
_entity.id
_entity.type
_entity.pdbx_description
1 polymer ?
#
loop_
_entity_poly.entity_id
_entity_poly.type
_entity_poly.pdbx_seq_one_letter_code
_entity_poly.pdbx_strand_id
1 'polypeptide(L)'
;NSLKKKDGAVTGGGRLFLQNESFSEEIIFPKKGRVHMKVKHISIAVDPEQTGNPVFGAPADLTAYILEPVEGITDKKRPAVLLCPGGGYHKLSGREDQPIAMKYLAAGFHVFVLHYSLVPDVFPRALMELALSMKLIREHGNEWNVDVKRIAVSGFSAGGHLACCLGTFWNKEWLYKALEVKPEMIQPNGMILCYPVITSEEYCHKGSFECLMGAEASK
;
A
#
# COMPACT_ATOMS: atom_id res chain seq x y z
N ASN A 1 51.47 2.08 -4.62
CA ASN A 1 51.93 1.53 -3.35
C ASN A 1 50.77 1.38 -2.37
N SER A 2 50.50 0.15 -2.16
CA SER A 2 50.14 -0.55 -0.92
C SER A 2 48.77 -0.29 -0.28
N LEU A 3 47.88 -1.18 -0.63
CA LEU A 3 46.68 -1.58 0.12
C LEU A 3 47.04 -2.20 1.48
N LYS A 4 46.37 -1.82 2.54
CA LYS A 4 46.23 -2.66 3.73
C LYS A 4 44.73 -2.94 3.98
N LYS A 5 44.34 -4.22 3.80
CA LYS A 5 43.15 -4.83 4.36
C LYS A 5 43.20 -4.76 5.89
N LYS A 6 42.05 -4.48 6.51
CA LYS A 6 41.75 -4.91 7.87
C LYS A 6 40.40 -5.61 7.85
N ASP A 7 40.46 -6.91 8.09
CA ASP A 7 39.32 -7.74 8.42
C ASP A 7 38.82 -7.38 9.82
N GLY A 8 37.49 -7.27 9.96
CA GLY A 8 36.82 -7.13 11.24
C GLY A 8 35.42 -7.69 11.12
N ALA A 9 35.26 -8.96 11.52
CA ALA A 9 33.97 -9.59 11.65
C ALA A 9 33.14 -8.89 12.74
N VAL A 10 31.89 -8.53 12.42
CA VAL A 10 30.88 -8.20 13.41
C VAL A 10 29.64 -9.02 13.10
N THR A 11 29.30 -9.83 14.05
CA THR A 11 28.17 -10.73 14.14
C THR A 11 26.85 -9.99 14.35
N GLY A 12 25.79 -10.45 13.68
CA GLY A 12 24.42 -10.42 14.15
C GLY A 12 23.69 -9.08 14.11
N GLY A 13 22.91 -8.88 13.09
CA GLY A 13 21.86 -7.87 13.00
C GLY A 13 21.20 -7.99 11.65
N GLY A 14 19.98 -8.47 11.61
CA GLY A 14 19.19 -8.64 10.40
C GLY A 14 19.17 -7.36 9.57
N ARG A 15 19.86 -7.37 8.46
CA ARG A 15 19.87 -6.28 7.49
C ARG A 15 18.64 -6.45 6.63
N LEU A 16 17.66 -5.59 6.86
CA LEU A 16 16.59 -5.35 5.92
C LEU A 16 17.23 -4.91 4.59
N PHE A 17 17.31 -5.81 3.63
CA PHE A 17 17.66 -5.45 2.26
C PHE A 17 16.48 -4.74 1.63
N LEU A 18 16.46 -3.42 1.71
CA LEU A 18 15.75 -2.61 0.73
C LEU A 18 16.49 -2.81 -0.60
N GLN A 19 16.12 -3.84 -1.35
CA GLN A 19 16.60 -4.00 -2.71
C GLN A 19 16.04 -2.87 -3.54
N ASN A 20 16.93 -1.99 -3.97
CA ASN A 20 16.81 -1.00 -5.03
C ASN A 20 15.38 -0.49 -5.27
N GLU A 21 15.03 0.59 -4.56
CA GLU A 21 13.95 1.46 -4.98
C GLU A 21 14.31 2.05 -6.36
N SER A 22 13.83 1.42 -7.44
CA SER A 22 13.86 2.03 -8.75
C SER A 22 12.76 3.08 -8.81
N PHE A 23 13.08 4.31 -8.41
CA PHE A 23 12.20 5.45 -8.62
C PHE A 23 12.28 5.87 -10.09
N SER A 24 11.23 5.66 -10.85
CA SER A 24 11.04 6.37 -12.11
C SER A 24 10.23 7.63 -11.82
N GLU A 25 10.90 8.78 -11.75
CA GLU A 25 10.22 10.08 -11.68
C GLU A 25 9.83 10.52 -13.10
N GLU A 26 8.53 10.49 -13.39
CA GLU A 26 8.01 11.23 -14.54
C GLU A 26 7.68 12.66 -14.09
N ILE A 27 8.59 13.60 -14.35
CA ILE A 27 8.45 15.01 -13.96
C ILE A 27 7.71 15.73 -15.10
N ILE A 28 6.47 16.13 -14.86
CA ILE A 28 5.79 17.11 -15.70
C ILE A 28 6.29 18.50 -15.30
N PHE A 29 7.13 19.11 -16.16
CA PHE A 29 7.78 20.40 -15.90
C PHE A 29 6.79 21.55 -15.77
N PRO A 30 6.96 22.43 -14.77
CA PRO A 30 6.08 23.54 -14.50
C PRO A 30 6.52 24.87 -15.10
N LYS A 31 5.56 25.65 -15.57
CA LYS A 31 5.70 27.09 -15.67
C LYS A 31 5.30 27.73 -14.33
N LYS A 32 6.06 28.76 -13.88
CA LYS A 32 5.81 29.52 -12.63
C LYS A 32 4.32 29.73 -12.36
N GLY A 33 3.83 29.32 -11.17
CA GLY A 33 2.47 29.59 -10.73
C GLY A 33 1.42 28.48 -10.95
N ARG A 34 1.82 27.25 -11.32
CA ARG A 34 0.88 26.12 -11.44
C ARG A 34 0.98 25.17 -10.24
N VAL A 35 -0.17 24.62 -9.84
CA VAL A 35 -0.23 23.51 -8.88
C VAL A 35 0.46 22.30 -9.52
N HIS A 36 1.45 21.78 -8.85
CA HIS A 36 2.22 20.64 -9.31
C HIS A 36 1.74 19.39 -8.58
N MET A 37 1.66 18.29 -9.32
CA MET A 37 1.44 16.97 -8.78
C MET A 37 2.63 16.10 -9.16
N LYS A 38 3.22 15.43 -8.18
CA LYS A 38 4.20 14.38 -8.41
C LYS A 38 3.48 13.04 -8.50
N VAL A 39 3.86 12.24 -9.48
CA VAL A 39 3.44 10.84 -9.58
C VAL A 39 4.67 9.97 -9.38
N LYS A 40 4.58 9.02 -8.46
CA LYS A 40 5.67 8.06 -8.20
C LYS A 40 5.08 6.64 -8.27
N HIS A 41 5.85 5.70 -8.82
CA HIS A 41 5.57 4.28 -8.78
C HIS A 41 6.55 3.62 -7.82
N ILE A 42 6.04 2.91 -6.83
CA ILE A 42 6.83 2.34 -5.74
C ILE A 42 6.51 0.86 -5.63
N SER A 43 7.54 0.03 -5.74
CA SER A 43 7.40 -1.41 -5.60
C SER A 43 7.24 -1.79 -4.13
N ILE A 44 6.20 -2.57 -3.80
CA ILE A 44 5.94 -3.10 -2.46
C ILE A 44 6.15 -4.61 -2.50
N ALA A 45 7.27 -5.06 -1.97
CA ALA A 45 7.61 -6.47 -1.90
C ALA A 45 7.27 -7.07 -0.53
N VAL A 46 6.79 -8.30 -0.52
CA VAL A 46 6.57 -9.13 0.68
C VAL A 46 7.26 -10.46 0.44
N ASP A 47 8.09 -10.87 1.38
CA ASP A 47 8.85 -12.11 1.25
C ASP A 47 7.98 -13.35 1.50
N PRO A 48 8.28 -14.50 0.83
CA PRO A 48 7.58 -15.77 1.06
C PRO A 48 7.60 -16.21 2.53
N GLU A 49 8.69 -15.94 3.25
CA GLU A 49 8.82 -16.26 4.68
C GLU A 49 7.82 -15.48 5.53
N GLN A 50 7.53 -14.24 5.16
CA GLN A 50 6.56 -13.38 5.86
C GLN A 50 5.12 -13.86 5.61
N THR A 51 4.80 -14.27 4.40
CA THR A 51 3.45 -14.75 4.05
C THR A 51 3.17 -16.16 4.52
N GLY A 52 4.20 -16.98 4.72
CA GLY A 52 4.07 -18.42 4.91
C GLY A 52 3.59 -19.17 3.65
N ASN A 53 3.54 -18.51 2.50
CA ASN A 53 3.07 -19.04 1.23
C ASN A 53 4.07 -18.74 0.11
N PRO A 54 4.12 -19.56 -0.95
CA PRO A 54 4.87 -19.23 -2.15
C PRO A 54 4.39 -17.88 -2.74
N VAL A 55 5.32 -17.13 -3.30
CA VAL A 55 5.06 -15.87 -4.02
C VAL A 55 5.24 -16.13 -5.50
N PHE A 56 4.22 -15.88 -6.30
CA PHE A 56 4.22 -16.21 -7.73
C PHE A 56 4.31 -14.97 -8.62
N GLY A 57 3.68 -13.87 -8.21
CA GLY A 57 3.63 -12.63 -8.97
C GLY A 57 4.76 -11.66 -8.68
N ALA A 58 4.83 -10.60 -9.47
CA ALA A 58 5.68 -9.44 -9.19
C ALA A 58 5.26 -8.76 -7.87
N PRO A 59 6.14 -7.96 -7.25
CA PRO A 59 5.75 -7.08 -6.15
C PRO A 59 4.57 -6.20 -6.54
N ALA A 60 3.75 -5.82 -5.55
CA ALA A 60 2.68 -4.85 -5.75
C ALA A 60 3.25 -3.48 -6.16
N ASP A 61 2.46 -2.70 -6.92
CA ASP A 61 2.79 -1.33 -7.29
C ASP A 61 1.94 -0.34 -6.48
N LEU A 62 2.61 0.60 -5.82
CA LEU A 62 1.96 1.72 -5.15
C LEU A 62 2.16 2.98 -5.99
N THR A 63 1.12 3.38 -6.70
CA THR A 63 1.12 4.64 -7.44
C THR A 63 0.75 5.79 -6.50
N ALA A 64 1.71 6.68 -6.23
CA ALA A 64 1.54 7.83 -5.34
C ALA A 64 1.28 9.11 -6.14
N TYR A 65 0.12 9.73 -5.91
CA TYR A 65 -0.26 11.04 -6.44
C TYR A 65 -0.10 12.08 -5.33
N ILE A 66 0.95 12.88 -5.39
CA ILE A 66 1.33 13.83 -4.34
C ILE A 66 1.12 15.25 -4.83
N LEU A 67 0.20 15.98 -4.19
CA LEU A 67 -0.04 17.39 -4.45
C LEU A 67 1.06 18.23 -3.81
N GLU A 68 1.76 19.02 -4.59
CA GLU A 68 2.77 19.93 -4.04
C GLU A 68 2.14 21.08 -3.28
N PRO A 69 2.84 21.63 -2.27
CA PRO A 69 2.42 22.86 -1.59
C PRO A 69 2.31 24.02 -2.58
N VAL A 70 1.31 24.86 -2.41
CA VAL A 70 1.17 26.13 -3.13
C VAL A 70 1.40 27.24 -2.13
N GLU A 71 2.44 28.05 -2.34
CA GLU A 71 2.80 29.16 -1.47
C GLU A 71 1.62 30.10 -1.20
N GLY A 72 1.38 30.41 0.06
CA GLY A 72 0.27 31.26 0.49
C GLY A 72 -1.12 30.61 0.46
N ILE A 73 -1.25 29.36 -0.02
CA ILE A 73 -2.54 28.65 -0.11
C ILE A 73 -2.53 27.36 0.71
N THR A 74 -1.44 26.58 0.68
CA THR A 74 -1.42 25.24 1.27
C THR A 74 -0.12 24.95 2.02
N ASP A 75 0.15 25.71 3.08
CA ASP A 75 1.32 25.48 3.94
C ASP A 75 1.13 24.31 4.91
N LYS A 76 -0.09 23.76 5.00
CA LYS A 76 -0.43 22.67 5.91
C LYS A 76 -0.29 21.30 5.24
N LYS A 77 0.16 20.31 6.02
CA LYS A 77 0.14 18.91 5.59
C LYS A 77 -1.28 18.50 5.20
N ARG A 78 -1.38 17.71 4.12
CA ARG A 78 -2.65 17.23 3.58
C ARG A 78 -3.02 15.86 4.13
N PRO A 79 -4.31 15.56 4.29
CA PRO A 79 -4.75 14.19 4.52
C PRO A 79 -4.45 13.31 3.31
N ALA A 80 -4.43 12.00 3.52
CA ALA A 80 -4.18 11.04 2.46
C ALA A 80 -5.22 9.93 2.42
N VAL A 81 -5.39 9.36 1.23
CA VAL A 81 -6.19 8.15 1.00
C VAL A 81 -5.30 7.09 0.38
N LEU A 82 -5.24 5.92 1.01
CA LEU A 82 -4.67 4.70 0.45
C LEU A 82 -5.82 3.89 -0.17
N LEU A 83 -5.83 3.81 -1.49
CA LEU A 83 -6.94 3.32 -2.30
C LEU A 83 -6.67 1.90 -2.79
N CYS A 84 -7.63 1.00 -2.59
CA CYS A 84 -7.62 -0.38 -3.05
C CYS A 84 -8.75 -0.58 -4.08
N PRO A 85 -8.47 -0.66 -5.39
CA PRO A 85 -9.46 -0.99 -6.40
C PRO A 85 -10.07 -2.38 -6.18
N GLY A 86 -11.31 -2.59 -6.60
CA GLY A 86 -11.93 -3.91 -6.61
C GLY A 86 -11.49 -4.78 -7.77
N GLY A 87 -12.16 -5.92 -7.94
CA GLY A 87 -11.94 -6.84 -9.05
C GLY A 87 -11.83 -8.31 -8.65
N GLY A 88 -12.37 -8.67 -7.47
CA GLY A 88 -12.54 -10.07 -7.05
C GLY A 88 -11.25 -10.83 -6.77
N TYR A 89 -10.14 -10.14 -6.50
CA TYR A 89 -8.80 -10.72 -6.34
C TYR A 89 -8.23 -11.46 -7.56
N HIS A 90 -8.90 -11.34 -8.73
CA HIS A 90 -8.36 -11.90 -9.99
C HIS A 90 -7.97 -10.83 -11.00
N LYS A 91 -8.40 -9.60 -10.79
CA LYS A 91 -8.02 -8.42 -11.58
C LYS A 91 -8.15 -7.17 -10.73
N LEU A 92 -7.70 -6.02 -11.26
CA LEU A 92 -7.97 -4.69 -10.70
C LEU A 92 -8.93 -3.93 -11.62
N SER A 93 -9.91 -3.27 -11.00
CA SER A 93 -10.95 -2.51 -11.69
C SER A 93 -10.43 -1.11 -12.05
N GLY A 94 -10.13 -0.87 -13.31
CA GLY A 94 -9.69 0.45 -13.77
C GLY A 94 -10.68 1.59 -13.52
N ARG A 95 -11.97 1.30 -13.29
CA ARG A 95 -12.98 2.31 -12.92
C ARG A 95 -12.83 2.79 -11.47
N GLU A 96 -12.26 1.96 -10.61
CA GLU A 96 -12.10 2.19 -9.17
C GLU A 96 -10.67 2.59 -8.82
N ASP A 97 -9.85 2.81 -9.80
CA ASP A 97 -8.45 3.19 -9.77
C ASP A 97 -8.28 4.72 -9.98
N GLN A 98 -7.55 5.11 -11.01
CA GLN A 98 -7.24 6.51 -11.32
C GLN A 98 -8.48 7.43 -11.36
N PRO A 99 -9.66 7.06 -11.92
CA PRO A 99 -10.83 7.94 -11.90
C PRO A 99 -11.28 8.30 -10.48
N ILE A 100 -11.18 7.38 -9.53
CA ILE A 100 -11.48 7.64 -8.11
C ILE A 100 -10.37 8.46 -7.47
N ALA A 101 -9.10 8.12 -7.75
CA ALA A 101 -7.96 8.90 -7.28
C ALA A 101 -8.08 10.38 -7.65
N MET A 102 -8.48 10.69 -8.89
CA MET A 102 -8.69 12.07 -9.33
C MET A 102 -9.77 12.80 -8.52
N LYS A 103 -10.82 12.12 -8.05
CA LYS A 103 -11.86 12.73 -7.19
C LYS A 103 -11.32 13.11 -5.82
N TYR A 104 -10.53 12.24 -5.19
CA TYR A 104 -9.88 12.54 -3.92
C TYR A 104 -8.84 13.65 -4.06
N LEU A 105 -8.06 13.65 -5.14
CA LEU A 105 -7.09 14.72 -5.44
C LEU A 105 -7.80 16.08 -5.59
N ALA A 106 -8.92 16.12 -6.32
CA ALA A 106 -9.72 17.34 -6.47
C ALA A 106 -10.28 17.86 -5.13
N ALA A 107 -10.51 16.96 -4.17
CA ALA A 107 -10.91 17.30 -2.79
C ALA A 107 -9.71 17.68 -1.89
N GLY A 108 -8.47 17.67 -2.43
CA GLY A 108 -7.28 18.14 -1.71
C GLY A 108 -6.54 17.06 -0.92
N PHE A 109 -6.84 15.77 -1.12
CA PHE A 109 -6.11 14.67 -0.51
C PHE A 109 -4.88 14.30 -1.35
N HIS A 110 -3.83 13.81 -0.72
CA HIS A 110 -2.88 12.94 -1.41
C HIS A 110 -3.53 11.57 -1.64
N VAL A 111 -3.20 10.92 -2.74
CA VAL A 111 -3.77 9.60 -3.04
C VAL A 111 -2.67 8.60 -3.38
N PHE A 112 -2.79 7.43 -2.80
CA PHE A 112 -1.90 6.31 -3.01
C PHE A 112 -2.74 5.13 -3.48
N VAL A 113 -2.59 4.70 -4.73
CA VAL A 113 -3.35 3.58 -5.29
C VAL A 113 -2.49 2.33 -5.22
N LEU A 114 -2.96 1.32 -4.51
CA LEU A 114 -2.26 0.05 -4.40
C LEU A 114 -2.79 -0.95 -5.44
N HIS A 115 -1.93 -1.32 -6.37
CA HIS A 115 -2.13 -2.45 -7.27
C HIS A 115 -1.60 -3.71 -6.59
N TYR A 116 -2.40 -4.24 -5.66
CA TYR A 116 -2.06 -5.38 -4.82
C TYR A 116 -2.01 -6.70 -5.59
N SER A 117 -1.32 -7.69 -5.03
CA SER A 117 -1.19 -9.02 -5.61
C SER A 117 -2.53 -9.73 -5.75
N LEU A 118 -2.68 -10.45 -6.85
CA LEU A 118 -3.87 -11.17 -7.27
C LEU A 118 -3.57 -12.66 -7.35
N VAL A 119 -4.61 -13.49 -7.56
CA VAL A 119 -4.40 -14.91 -7.87
C VAL A 119 -3.33 -15.08 -8.97
N PRO A 120 -2.38 -16.03 -8.81
CA PRO A 120 -2.35 -17.16 -7.88
C PRO A 120 -1.79 -16.87 -6.48
N ASP A 121 -1.41 -15.63 -6.18
CA ASP A 121 -1.02 -15.25 -4.82
C ASP A 121 -2.25 -15.21 -3.91
N VAL A 122 -2.12 -15.74 -2.71
CA VAL A 122 -3.21 -15.92 -1.76
C VAL A 122 -3.00 -15.12 -0.48
N PHE A 123 -4.03 -15.07 0.36
CA PHE A 123 -3.95 -14.47 1.69
C PHE A 123 -2.76 -15.08 2.48
N PRO A 124 -1.96 -14.25 3.19
CA PRO A 124 -2.21 -12.85 3.52
C PRO A 124 -1.45 -11.82 2.65
N ARG A 125 -0.89 -12.19 1.47
CA ARG A 125 0.03 -11.35 0.72
C ARG A 125 -0.50 -9.94 0.44
N ALA A 126 -1.68 -9.81 -0.18
CA ALA A 126 -2.26 -8.50 -0.49
C ALA A 126 -2.46 -7.62 0.76
N LEU A 127 -2.84 -8.23 1.91
CA LEU A 127 -2.97 -7.52 3.18
C LEU A 127 -1.62 -7.01 3.70
N MET A 128 -0.57 -7.80 3.58
CA MET A 128 0.78 -7.40 3.96
C MET A 128 1.30 -6.26 3.08
N GLU A 129 1.05 -6.31 1.78
CA GLU A 129 1.37 -5.23 0.84
C GLU A 129 0.64 -3.93 1.20
N LEU A 130 -0.64 -4.01 1.57
CA LEU A 130 -1.42 -2.87 2.02
C LEU A 130 -0.88 -2.29 3.33
N ALA A 131 -0.51 -3.15 4.28
CA ALA A 131 0.09 -2.74 5.55
C ALA A 131 1.45 -2.05 5.33
N LEU A 132 2.32 -2.59 4.49
CA LEU A 132 3.61 -1.99 4.15
C LEU A 132 3.43 -0.65 3.42
N SER A 133 2.43 -0.53 2.55
CA SER A 133 2.08 0.74 1.90
C SER A 133 1.67 1.80 2.91
N MET A 134 0.87 1.44 3.92
CA MET A 134 0.50 2.34 5.01
C MET A 134 1.72 2.80 5.82
N LYS A 135 2.62 1.87 6.16
CA LYS A 135 3.90 2.16 6.84
C LYS A 135 4.73 3.15 6.02
N LEU A 136 4.92 2.87 4.74
CA LEU A 136 5.72 3.70 3.83
C LEU A 136 5.18 5.14 3.77
N ILE A 137 3.87 5.31 3.62
CA ILE A 137 3.24 6.64 3.60
C ILE A 137 3.53 7.40 4.90
N ARG A 138 3.52 6.74 6.05
CA ARG A 138 3.83 7.36 7.35
C ARG A 138 5.29 7.75 7.47
N GLU A 139 6.21 6.90 7.02
CA GLU A 139 7.66 7.15 7.05
C GLU A 139 8.03 8.36 6.19
N HIS A 140 7.43 8.47 5.01
CA HIS A 140 7.64 9.60 4.11
C HIS A 140 6.70 10.79 4.35
N GLY A 141 5.95 10.81 5.44
CA GLY A 141 4.94 11.84 5.73
C GLY A 141 5.46 13.27 5.71
N ASN A 142 6.72 13.49 6.10
CA ASN A 142 7.36 14.82 6.03
C ASN A 142 7.76 15.18 4.60
N GLU A 143 8.40 14.27 3.87
CA GLU A 143 8.85 14.46 2.50
C GLU A 143 7.68 14.72 1.54
N TRP A 144 6.59 13.96 1.71
CA TRP A 144 5.41 14.03 0.85
C TRP A 144 4.34 15.00 1.35
N ASN A 145 4.62 15.75 2.40
CA ASN A 145 3.67 16.69 3.01
C ASN A 145 2.34 16.05 3.44
N VAL A 146 2.38 14.78 3.86
CA VAL A 146 1.22 14.01 4.37
C VAL A 146 1.01 14.28 5.86
N ASP A 147 -0.23 14.55 6.25
CA ASP A 147 -0.63 14.50 7.65
C ASP A 147 -0.83 13.05 8.07
N VAL A 148 0.17 12.48 8.73
CA VAL A 148 0.18 11.08 9.14
C VAL A 148 -0.89 10.71 10.18
N LYS A 149 -1.58 11.72 10.74
CA LYS A 149 -2.73 11.51 11.64
C LYS A 149 -4.06 11.47 10.88
N ARG A 150 -4.05 11.66 9.57
CA ARG A 150 -5.23 11.70 8.71
C ARG A 150 -5.02 10.90 7.42
N ILE A 151 -4.75 9.60 7.58
CA ILE A 151 -4.63 8.66 6.46
C ILE A 151 -5.80 7.67 6.54
N ALA A 152 -6.71 7.72 5.58
CA ALA A 152 -7.77 6.75 5.45
C ALA A 152 -7.37 5.65 4.46
N VAL A 153 -7.78 4.41 4.73
CA VAL A 153 -7.80 3.35 3.71
C VAL A 153 -9.17 3.34 3.04
N SER A 154 -9.20 3.30 1.72
CA SER A 154 -10.44 3.24 0.94
C SER A 154 -10.40 2.04 0.02
N GLY A 155 -11.53 1.36 -0.16
CA GLY A 155 -11.58 0.24 -1.08
C GLY A 155 -12.98 -0.08 -1.58
N PHE A 156 -13.01 -0.75 -2.73
CA PHE A 156 -14.21 -1.08 -3.48
C PHE A 156 -14.32 -2.60 -3.65
N SER A 157 -15.48 -3.19 -3.37
CA SER A 157 -15.72 -4.63 -3.57
C SER A 157 -14.64 -5.47 -2.86
N ALA A 158 -13.86 -6.28 -3.57
CA ALA A 158 -12.71 -7.03 -3.03
C ALA A 158 -11.64 -6.11 -2.41
N GLY A 159 -11.37 -4.93 -3.01
CA GLY A 159 -10.50 -3.90 -2.40
C GLY A 159 -11.10 -3.31 -1.13
N GLY A 160 -12.43 -3.24 -1.03
CA GLY A 160 -13.15 -2.88 0.19
C GLY A 160 -12.98 -3.94 1.30
N HIS A 161 -13.01 -5.21 0.94
CA HIS A 161 -12.65 -6.32 1.84
C HIS A 161 -11.20 -6.17 2.34
N LEU A 162 -10.25 -5.95 1.43
CA LEU A 162 -8.85 -5.76 1.76
C LEU A 162 -8.63 -4.57 2.72
N ALA A 163 -9.29 -3.44 2.45
CA ALA A 163 -9.25 -2.26 3.33
C ALA A 163 -9.85 -2.54 4.72
N CYS A 164 -10.96 -3.31 4.77
CA CYS A 164 -11.57 -3.76 6.01
C CYS A 164 -10.63 -4.69 6.80
N CYS A 165 -9.95 -5.62 6.12
CA CYS A 165 -8.97 -6.50 6.76
C CYS A 165 -7.85 -5.69 7.43
N LEU A 166 -7.29 -4.67 6.78
CA LEU A 166 -6.28 -3.83 7.42
C LEU A 166 -6.86 -3.12 8.66
N GLY A 167 -8.06 -2.55 8.54
CA GLY A 167 -8.71 -1.85 9.65
C GLY A 167 -9.03 -2.72 10.86
N THR A 168 -9.17 -4.04 10.66
CA THR A 168 -9.48 -5.02 11.73
C THR A 168 -8.25 -5.79 12.22
N PHE A 169 -7.21 -5.92 11.40
CA PHE A 169 -6.05 -6.77 11.70
C PHE A 169 -4.75 -6.01 11.99
N TRP A 170 -4.72 -4.69 11.85
CA TRP A 170 -3.50 -3.90 12.05
C TRP A 170 -2.79 -4.16 13.38
N ASN A 171 -3.52 -4.48 14.45
CA ASN A 171 -3.00 -4.77 15.79
C ASN A 171 -2.88 -6.26 16.11
N LYS A 172 -3.06 -7.15 15.14
CA LYS A 172 -2.90 -8.58 15.32
C LYS A 172 -1.44 -8.97 15.26
N GLU A 173 -0.98 -9.71 16.26
CA GLU A 173 0.43 -10.08 16.40
C GLU A 173 1.01 -10.77 15.18
N TRP A 174 0.25 -11.68 14.59
CA TRP A 174 0.69 -12.41 13.40
C TRP A 174 1.01 -11.49 12.21
N LEU A 175 0.30 -10.35 12.07
CA LEU A 175 0.53 -9.42 10.97
C LEU A 175 1.74 -8.52 11.23
N TYR A 176 1.71 -7.75 12.33
CA TYR A 176 2.78 -6.78 12.57
C TYR A 176 4.12 -7.42 12.93
N LYS A 177 4.12 -8.62 13.55
CA LYS A 177 5.36 -9.37 13.82
C LYS A 177 5.97 -9.95 12.55
N ALA A 178 5.15 -10.54 11.65
CA ALA A 178 5.66 -11.05 10.37
C ALA A 178 6.26 -9.94 9.50
N LEU A 179 5.73 -8.73 9.58
CA LEU A 179 6.25 -7.56 8.87
C LEU A 179 7.36 -6.81 9.62
N GLU A 180 7.68 -7.21 10.84
CA GLU A 180 8.66 -6.54 11.72
C GLU A 180 8.38 -5.03 11.87
N VAL A 181 7.10 -4.66 12.03
CA VAL A 181 6.66 -3.28 12.15
C VAL A 181 5.98 -3.01 13.48
N LYS A 182 5.97 -1.76 13.90
CA LYS A 182 5.11 -1.33 15.02
C LYS A 182 3.67 -1.25 14.53
N PRO A 183 2.67 -1.78 15.28
CA PRO A 183 1.27 -1.79 14.83
C PRO A 183 0.74 -0.39 14.49
N GLU A 184 1.16 0.65 15.20
CA GLU A 184 0.72 2.03 14.94
C GLU A 184 1.15 2.54 13.55
N MET A 185 2.21 1.96 12.97
CA MET A 185 2.69 2.33 11.64
C MET A 185 1.77 1.85 10.52
N ILE A 186 1.02 0.78 10.76
CA ILE A 186 0.09 0.18 9.79
C ILE A 186 -1.38 0.42 10.12
N GLN A 187 -1.69 1.13 11.23
CA GLN A 187 -3.05 1.48 11.64
C GLN A 187 -3.64 2.56 10.72
N PRO A 188 -4.76 2.33 10.01
CA PRO A 188 -5.46 3.40 9.33
C PRO A 188 -6.16 4.33 10.32
N ASN A 189 -6.25 5.63 10.00
CA ASN A 189 -6.99 6.59 10.82
C ASN A 189 -8.50 6.58 10.52
N GLY A 190 -8.90 5.96 9.42
CA GLY A 190 -10.29 5.76 9.03
C GLY A 190 -10.41 4.77 7.88
N MET A 191 -11.61 4.26 7.66
CA MET A 191 -11.93 3.36 6.56
C MET A 191 -13.08 3.93 5.73
N ILE A 192 -12.98 3.83 4.41
CA ILE A 192 -14.03 4.17 3.45
C ILE A 192 -14.30 2.91 2.62
N LEU A 193 -15.36 2.19 2.99
CA LEU A 193 -15.67 0.88 2.43
C LEU A 193 -16.86 1.01 1.47
N CYS A 194 -16.58 0.82 0.17
CA CYS A 194 -17.59 0.91 -0.88
C CYS A 194 -17.99 -0.50 -1.31
N TYR A 195 -19.24 -0.90 -1.04
CA TYR A 195 -19.82 -2.22 -1.35
C TYR A 195 -18.82 -3.38 -1.14
N PRO A 196 -18.20 -3.47 0.05
CA PRO A 196 -17.16 -4.45 0.32
C PRO A 196 -17.71 -5.88 0.30
N VAL A 197 -16.86 -6.83 -0.12
CA VAL A 197 -17.12 -8.25 0.10
C VAL A 197 -16.82 -8.54 1.57
N ILE A 198 -17.86 -8.72 2.42
CA ILE A 198 -17.71 -8.79 3.89
C ILE A 198 -18.13 -10.11 4.51
N THR A 199 -18.65 -11.05 3.74
CA THR A 199 -19.08 -12.36 4.25
C THR A 199 -18.57 -13.47 3.37
N SER A 200 -18.23 -14.61 3.98
CA SER A 200 -17.95 -15.88 3.33
C SER A 200 -19.12 -16.86 3.38
N GLU A 201 -20.24 -16.43 3.99
CA GLU A 201 -21.45 -17.21 4.21
C GLU A 201 -22.31 -17.34 2.94
N GLU A 202 -23.58 -17.76 3.09
CA GLU A 202 -24.52 -18.09 2.02
C GLU A 202 -24.61 -17.06 0.89
N TYR A 203 -24.54 -15.76 1.21
CA TYR A 203 -24.66 -14.65 0.23
C TYR A 203 -23.30 -14.06 -0.19
N CYS A 204 -22.21 -14.80 0.01
CA CYS A 204 -20.88 -14.30 -0.32
C CYS A 204 -20.64 -14.23 -1.84
N HIS A 205 -19.69 -13.40 -2.22
CA HIS A 205 -19.12 -13.43 -3.57
C HIS A 205 -18.05 -14.53 -3.64
N LYS A 206 -18.47 -15.80 -3.86
CA LYS A 206 -17.61 -16.99 -3.83
C LYS A 206 -16.31 -16.82 -4.60
N GLY A 207 -16.36 -16.35 -5.85
CA GLY A 207 -15.20 -16.17 -6.68
C GLY A 207 -14.12 -15.24 -6.07
N SER A 208 -14.50 -14.25 -5.27
CA SER A 208 -13.51 -13.44 -4.55
C SER A 208 -12.80 -14.23 -3.47
N PHE A 209 -13.52 -15.08 -2.71
CA PHE A 209 -12.90 -15.91 -1.67
C PHE A 209 -12.06 -17.04 -2.27
N GLU A 210 -12.53 -17.65 -3.35
CA GLU A 210 -11.75 -18.67 -4.08
C GLU A 210 -10.40 -18.10 -4.57
N CYS A 211 -10.41 -16.88 -5.14
CA CYS A 211 -9.17 -16.21 -5.55
C CYS A 211 -8.30 -15.81 -4.35
N LEU A 212 -8.90 -15.34 -3.26
CA LEU A 212 -8.16 -14.89 -2.06
C LEU A 212 -7.52 -16.05 -1.31
N MET A 213 -8.25 -17.15 -1.14
CA MET A 213 -7.84 -18.28 -0.29
C MET A 213 -7.22 -19.43 -1.09
N GLY A 214 -7.40 -19.47 -2.40
CA GLY A 214 -6.93 -20.57 -3.23
C GLY A 214 -7.55 -21.91 -2.82
N ALA A 215 -6.73 -22.95 -2.70
CA ALA A 215 -7.17 -24.29 -2.34
C ALA A 215 -7.80 -24.40 -0.93
N GLU A 216 -7.62 -23.40 -0.07
CA GLU A 216 -8.21 -23.37 1.29
C GLU A 216 -9.64 -22.81 1.31
N ALA A 217 -10.12 -22.26 0.20
CA ALA A 217 -11.47 -21.64 0.12
C ALA A 217 -12.63 -22.61 0.37
N SER A 218 -12.39 -23.92 0.26
CA SER A 218 -13.39 -24.97 0.44
C SER A 218 -13.38 -25.61 1.83
N LYS A 219 -12.49 -25.17 2.72
CA LYS A 219 -12.37 -25.63 4.11
C LYS A 219 -13.08 -24.66 5.05
#